data_01a84bb4759cb09d7c9b1900494ff486
#
_entry.id   01a84bb4759cb09d7c9b1900494ff486
#
_cell.length_a   1.000
_cell.length_b   1.000
_cell.length_c   1.000
_cell.angle_alpha   90.00
_cell.angle_beta   90.00
_cell.angle_gamma   90.00
#
_symmetry.space_group_name_H-M   'P 1'
#
loop_
_entity.id
_entity.type
_entity.pdbx_description
1 polymer ?
#
loop_
_entity_poly.entity_id
_entity_poly.type
_entity_poly.pdbx_seq_one_letter_code
_entity_poly.pdbx_strand_id
1 'polypeptide(L)'
;MMKYISPGSWFSLEYPSDWREFEDTEDSFLFYNPDKWMGNFRISAYQGESHTYAQECIDYEMQQSRGVKLVKVGKWSCAYLTESFQENGVWYTSHIWVTGKENISIECSFTVPKGENIKVAEQIIASLNVRGAKDKPWKEIIPVRVLEINAINEAYDWAVSTIKKQLTKDFTSSEADIESIQKVIDSGRFNANQRSAWENFGFAFGAILVNEMDGMDWVTVIDGKEEYPALRFAQTDVMVYPSRLIWNKVKN
;
A
#
# COMPACT_ATOMS: atom_id res chain seq x y z
N MET A 1 -0.24 -5.50 -15.53
CA MET A 1 -1.01 -5.08 -14.34
C MET A 1 -0.23 -5.47 -13.10
N MET A 2 -0.23 -4.63 -12.09
CA MET A 2 0.34 -4.91 -10.75
C MET A 2 -0.80 -5.17 -9.79
N LYS A 3 -0.58 -6.09 -8.84
CA LYS A 3 -1.57 -6.41 -7.82
C LYS A 3 -1.35 -5.54 -6.59
N TYR A 4 -2.45 -5.04 -6.06
CA TYR A 4 -2.53 -4.36 -4.77
C TYR A 4 -3.47 -5.12 -3.84
N ILE A 5 -3.12 -5.18 -2.55
CA ILE A 5 -3.98 -5.67 -1.47
C ILE A 5 -3.97 -4.58 -0.39
N SER A 6 -5.14 -4.13 0.01
CA SER A 6 -5.26 -3.07 1.02
C SER A 6 -4.72 -3.54 2.38
N PRO A 7 -4.23 -2.62 3.23
CA PRO A 7 -3.94 -2.92 4.63
C PRO A 7 -5.13 -3.62 5.30
N GLY A 8 -4.84 -4.61 6.16
CA GLY A 8 -5.87 -5.45 6.75
C GLY A 8 -6.57 -6.41 5.77
N SER A 9 -6.12 -6.46 4.54
CA SER A 9 -6.63 -7.38 3.52
C SER A 9 -8.15 -7.27 3.30
N TRP A 10 -8.70 -6.06 3.20
CA TRP A 10 -10.13 -5.85 2.97
C TRP A 10 -10.52 -6.06 1.52
N PHE A 11 -9.66 -5.61 0.61
CA PHE A 11 -9.83 -5.80 -0.83
C PHE A 11 -8.48 -5.98 -1.54
N SER A 12 -8.54 -6.50 -2.75
CA SER A 12 -7.43 -6.46 -3.70
C SER A 12 -7.93 -5.96 -5.05
N LEU A 13 -7.02 -5.37 -5.81
CA LEU A 13 -7.26 -4.92 -7.19
C LEU A 13 -5.99 -5.10 -8.03
N GLU A 14 -6.14 -4.92 -9.34
CA GLU A 14 -5.03 -4.83 -10.27
C GLU A 14 -5.05 -3.46 -10.95
N TYR A 15 -3.89 -2.80 -11.01
CA TYR A 15 -3.71 -1.49 -11.65
C TYR A 15 -2.58 -1.52 -12.68
N PRO A 16 -2.51 -0.58 -13.62
CA PRO A 16 -1.46 -0.55 -14.64
C PRO A 16 -0.06 -0.50 -14.03
N SER A 17 0.89 -1.23 -14.62
CA SER A 17 2.27 -1.34 -14.09
C SER A 17 3.09 -0.04 -14.20
N ASP A 18 2.65 0.89 -15.03
CA ASP A 18 3.22 2.23 -15.19
C ASP A 18 2.58 3.27 -14.24
N TRP A 19 1.60 2.86 -13.44
CA TRP A 19 1.01 3.69 -12.39
C TRP A 19 1.76 3.52 -11.07
N ARG A 20 1.55 4.48 -10.16
CA ARG A 20 2.08 4.47 -8.80
C ARG A 20 0.94 4.58 -7.81
N GLU A 21 1.12 3.92 -6.67
CA GLU A 21 0.29 4.09 -5.50
C GLU A 21 0.71 5.36 -4.76
N PHE A 22 -0.26 6.06 -4.21
CA PHE A 22 -0.07 7.15 -3.27
C PHE A 22 -1.14 7.04 -2.19
N GLU A 23 -0.73 6.97 -0.95
CA GLU A 23 -1.66 6.96 0.19
C GLU A 23 -2.11 8.39 0.48
N ASP A 24 -3.41 8.62 0.45
CA ASP A 24 -3.99 9.94 0.66
C ASP A 24 -4.48 10.11 2.12
N THR A 25 -5.12 9.05 2.66
CA THR A 25 -5.60 8.98 4.06
C THR A 25 -5.54 7.54 4.55
N GLU A 26 -5.82 7.30 5.86
CA GLU A 26 -5.78 5.95 6.47
C GLU A 26 -6.66 4.91 5.73
N ASP A 27 -7.79 5.34 5.13
CA ASP A 27 -8.78 4.44 4.51
C ASP A 27 -8.96 4.70 3.01
N SER A 28 -8.11 5.53 2.40
CA SER A 28 -8.24 5.92 0.99
C SER A 28 -6.91 5.79 0.26
N PHE A 29 -6.92 5.10 -0.87
CA PHE A 29 -5.73 4.81 -1.68
C PHE A 29 -5.90 5.41 -3.07
N LEU A 30 -4.88 6.11 -3.52
CA LEU A 30 -4.85 6.79 -4.81
C LEU A 30 -3.82 6.14 -5.72
N PHE A 31 -4.20 5.94 -6.99
CA PHE A 31 -3.34 5.41 -8.05
C PHE A 31 -3.33 6.39 -9.22
N TYR A 32 -2.15 6.65 -9.76
CA TYR A 32 -1.98 7.59 -10.87
C TYR A 32 -0.77 7.22 -11.74
N ASN A 33 -0.74 7.71 -12.97
CA ASN A 33 0.43 7.63 -13.83
C ASN A 33 1.34 8.85 -13.57
N PRO A 34 2.57 8.67 -13.07
CA PRO A 34 3.47 9.79 -12.77
C PRO A 34 4.05 10.47 -14.02
N ASP A 35 4.17 9.74 -15.15
CA ASP A 35 4.79 10.22 -16.38
C ASP A 35 3.80 10.93 -17.30
N LYS A 36 2.54 10.50 -17.25
CA LYS A 36 1.46 11.04 -18.07
C LYS A 36 0.17 11.09 -17.26
N TRP A 37 -0.27 12.29 -16.93
CA TRP A 37 -1.53 12.42 -16.22
C TRP A 37 -2.72 11.93 -17.09
N MET A 38 -3.36 10.87 -16.63
CA MET A 38 -4.51 10.22 -17.27
C MET A 38 -5.74 10.20 -16.38
N GLY A 39 -5.71 10.93 -15.28
CA GLY A 39 -6.67 10.88 -14.19
C GLY A 39 -6.10 10.23 -12.93
N ASN A 40 -6.79 10.46 -11.82
CA ASN A 40 -6.47 9.86 -10.53
C ASN A 40 -7.57 8.88 -10.16
N PHE A 41 -7.20 7.63 -9.92
CA PHE A 41 -8.11 6.61 -9.40
C PHE A 41 -7.94 6.54 -7.89
N ARG A 42 -9.04 6.77 -7.18
CA ARG A 42 -9.09 6.65 -5.72
C ARG A 42 -10.03 5.51 -5.34
N ILE A 43 -9.69 4.80 -4.29
CA ILE A 43 -10.53 3.77 -3.69
C ILE A 43 -10.52 3.91 -2.17
N SER A 44 -11.71 3.87 -1.58
CA SER A 44 -11.92 3.86 -0.13
C SER A 44 -12.74 2.65 0.26
N ALA A 45 -12.46 2.09 1.44
CA ALA A 45 -13.18 0.93 1.97
C ALA A 45 -13.73 1.25 3.36
N TYR A 46 -14.99 0.91 3.58
CA TYR A 46 -15.70 1.18 4.83
C TYR A 46 -16.34 -0.10 5.34
N GLN A 47 -16.20 -0.36 6.64
CA GLN A 47 -16.83 -1.49 7.28
C GLN A 47 -18.01 -1.05 8.12
N GLY A 48 -19.19 -1.60 7.83
CA GLY A 48 -20.38 -1.41 8.64
C GLY A 48 -20.63 -2.58 9.60
N GLU A 49 -21.58 -2.36 10.52
CA GLU A 49 -22.02 -3.39 11.46
C GLU A 49 -22.99 -4.40 10.81
N SER A 50 -23.81 -3.93 9.88
CA SER A 50 -24.78 -4.76 9.16
C SER A 50 -24.09 -5.67 8.15
N HIS A 51 -24.52 -6.92 8.06
CA HIS A 51 -24.03 -7.84 7.02
C HIS A 51 -24.44 -7.40 5.60
N THR A 52 -25.43 -6.51 5.46
CA THR A 52 -25.92 -5.95 4.21
C THR A 52 -25.43 -4.53 3.96
N TYR A 53 -24.48 -4.05 4.75
CA TYR A 53 -24.00 -2.65 4.71
C TYR A 53 -23.59 -2.18 3.32
N ALA A 54 -22.90 -3.02 2.55
CA ALA A 54 -22.53 -2.68 1.17
C ALA A 54 -23.77 -2.39 0.29
N GLN A 55 -24.82 -3.19 0.43
CA GLN A 55 -26.07 -2.99 -0.32
C GLN A 55 -26.81 -1.75 0.19
N GLU A 56 -26.82 -1.51 1.49
CA GLU A 56 -27.41 -0.30 2.09
C GLU A 56 -26.75 0.98 1.56
N CYS A 57 -25.41 0.98 1.39
CA CYS A 57 -24.69 2.10 0.78
C CYS A 57 -25.09 2.30 -0.68
N ILE A 58 -25.21 1.23 -1.47
CA ILE A 58 -25.68 1.31 -2.87
C ILE A 58 -27.10 1.88 -2.94
N ASP A 59 -27.99 1.36 -2.12
CA ASP A 59 -29.39 1.80 -2.07
C ASP A 59 -29.53 3.25 -1.60
N TYR A 60 -28.70 3.67 -0.67
CA TYR A 60 -28.62 5.05 -0.20
C TYR A 60 -28.23 6.00 -1.33
N GLU A 61 -27.15 5.71 -2.07
CA GLU A 61 -26.74 6.52 -3.22
C GLU A 61 -27.82 6.59 -4.30
N MET A 62 -28.47 5.47 -4.58
CA MET A 62 -29.57 5.41 -5.56
C MET A 62 -30.77 6.27 -5.17
N GLN A 63 -31.00 6.53 -3.88
CA GLN A 63 -32.12 7.31 -3.39
C GLN A 63 -31.79 8.80 -3.21
N GLN A 64 -30.57 9.13 -2.76
CA GLN A 64 -30.22 10.49 -2.35
C GLN A 64 -29.71 11.35 -3.51
N SER A 65 -29.06 10.78 -4.48
CA SER A 65 -28.36 11.54 -5.53
C SER A 65 -29.12 11.53 -6.85
N ARG A 66 -29.39 12.71 -7.38
CA ARG A 66 -30.04 12.82 -8.71
C ARG A 66 -29.10 12.37 -9.82
N GLY A 67 -29.59 11.53 -10.70
CA GLY A 67 -28.84 11.07 -11.88
C GLY A 67 -27.97 9.84 -11.63
N VAL A 68 -28.00 9.25 -10.44
CA VAL A 68 -27.37 7.97 -10.15
C VAL A 68 -27.99 6.87 -10.98
N LYS A 69 -27.15 5.95 -11.47
CA LYS A 69 -27.58 4.81 -12.26
C LYS A 69 -26.97 3.54 -11.68
N LEU A 70 -27.73 2.48 -11.65
CA LEU A 70 -27.16 1.16 -11.37
C LEU A 70 -26.45 0.66 -12.65
N VAL A 71 -25.14 0.47 -12.58
CA VAL A 71 -24.32 -0.02 -13.69
C VAL A 71 -23.62 -1.32 -13.30
N LYS A 72 -23.21 -2.10 -14.30
CA LYS A 72 -22.41 -3.31 -14.09
C LYS A 72 -20.99 -3.09 -14.59
N VAL A 73 -20.01 -3.27 -13.70
CA VAL A 73 -18.57 -3.21 -14.02
C VAL A 73 -17.94 -4.55 -13.64
N GLY A 74 -17.57 -5.36 -14.62
CA GLY A 74 -17.16 -6.74 -14.39
C GLY A 74 -18.25 -7.54 -13.67
N LYS A 75 -17.93 -8.08 -12.50
CA LYS A 75 -18.89 -8.83 -11.66
C LYS A 75 -19.71 -7.95 -10.71
N TRP A 76 -19.35 -6.66 -10.59
CA TRP A 76 -19.90 -5.75 -9.60
C TRP A 76 -21.11 -5.00 -10.12
N SER A 77 -22.15 -4.89 -9.30
CA SER A 77 -23.22 -3.93 -9.47
C SER A 77 -22.86 -2.68 -8.67
N CYS A 78 -22.82 -1.53 -9.34
CA CYS A 78 -22.36 -0.28 -8.74
C CYS A 78 -23.44 0.79 -8.86
N ALA A 79 -23.70 1.54 -7.80
CA ALA A 79 -24.31 2.85 -7.93
C ALA A 79 -23.29 3.77 -8.58
N TYR A 80 -23.61 4.35 -9.71
CA TYR A 80 -22.70 5.18 -10.50
C TYR A 80 -23.26 6.58 -10.65
N LEU A 81 -22.43 7.57 -10.31
CA LEU A 81 -22.72 8.98 -10.50
C LEU A 81 -21.54 9.75 -11.06
N THR A 82 -21.82 10.96 -11.53
CA THR A 82 -20.76 11.84 -12.02
C THR A 82 -20.95 13.24 -11.47
N GLU A 83 -19.84 13.87 -11.09
CA GLU A 83 -19.77 15.26 -10.67
C GLU A 83 -18.84 16.01 -11.60
N SER A 84 -19.24 17.21 -12.04
CA SER A 84 -18.39 18.05 -12.89
C SER A 84 -18.05 19.34 -12.17
N PHE A 85 -16.80 19.73 -12.24
CA PHE A 85 -16.28 20.97 -11.65
C PHE A 85 -15.24 21.61 -12.57
N GLN A 86 -14.92 22.86 -12.29
CA GLN A 86 -13.91 23.60 -13.03
C GLN A 86 -12.75 23.97 -12.11
N GLU A 87 -11.54 23.68 -12.55
CA GLU A 87 -10.31 24.10 -11.87
C GLU A 87 -9.32 24.67 -12.90
N ASN A 88 -8.75 25.86 -12.62
CA ASN A 88 -7.82 26.56 -13.49
C ASN A 88 -8.29 26.70 -14.96
N GLY A 89 -9.60 26.88 -15.16
CA GLY A 89 -10.20 27.03 -16.51
C GLY A 89 -10.47 25.71 -17.24
N VAL A 90 -10.09 24.57 -16.68
CA VAL A 90 -10.32 23.24 -17.25
C VAL A 90 -11.54 22.60 -16.55
N TRP A 91 -12.42 22.02 -17.34
CA TRP A 91 -13.53 21.22 -16.83
C TRP A 91 -13.10 19.78 -16.57
N TYR A 92 -13.39 19.29 -15.39
CA TYR A 92 -13.17 17.92 -14.94
C TYR A 92 -14.50 17.21 -14.68
N THR A 93 -14.44 15.90 -14.76
CA THR A 93 -15.54 15.03 -14.31
C THR A 93 -14.96 13.98 -13.38
N SER A 94 -15.48 13.92 -12.16
CA SER A 94 -15.30 12.80 -11.25
C SER A 94 -16.38 11.77 -11.52
N HIS A 95 -15.96 10.57 -11.86
CA HIS A 95 -16.79 9.38 -12.00
C HIS A 95 -16.71 8.61 -10.69
N ILE A 96 -17.83 8.31 -10.06
CA ILE A 96 -17.90 7.68 -8.74
C ILE A 96 -18.71 6.39 -8.85
N TRP A 97 -18.19 5.32 -8.27
CA TRP A 97 -18.84 4.01 -8.18
C TRP A 97 -18.88 3.56 -6.73
N VAL A 98 -20.05 3.25 -6.23
CA VAL A 98 -20.26 2.64 -4.91
C VAL A 98 -20.68 1.20 -5.09
N THR A 99 -19.93 0.27 -4.51
CA THR A 99 -20.16 -1.18 -4.58
C THR A 99 -19.69 -1.84 -3.28
N GLY A 100 -19.59 -3.16 -3.24
CA GLY A 100 -19.04 -3.86 -2.09
C GLY A 100 -19.57 -5.27 -1.94
N LYS A 101 -19.25 -5.87 -0.79
CA LYS A 101 -19.64 -7.24 -0.45
C LYS A 101 -19.92 -7.34 1.06
N GLU A 102 -21.06 -7.89 1.42
CA GLU A 102 -21.42 -8.10 2.82
C GLU A 102 -21.37 -6.78 3.61
N ASN A 103 -20.56 -6.72 4.65
CA ASN A 103 -20.39 -5.55 5.50
C ASN A 103 -19.26 -4.59 5.06
N ILE A 104 -18.67 -4.78 3.89
CA ILE A 104 -17.62 -3.92 3.35
C ILE A 104 -18.17 -3.19 2.11
N SER A 105 -18.31 -1.86 2.24
CA SER A 105 -18.60 -0.95 1.14
C SER A 105 -17.30 -0.42 0.54
N ILE A 106 -17.28 -0.30 -0.76
CA ILE A 106 -16.17 0.23 -1.55
C ILE A 106 -16.67 1.42 -2.36
N GLU A 107 -16.01 2.54 -2.20
CA GLU A 107 -16.18 3.70 -3.06
C GLU A 107 -14.95 3.85 -3.95
N CYS A 108 -15.17 3.92 -5.24
CA CYS A 108 -14.13 4.22 -6.22
C CYS A 108 -14.44 5.54 -6.89
N SER A 109 -13.44 6.39 -7.11
CA SER A 109 -13.59 7.58 -7.93
C SER A 109 -12.46 7.70 -8.95
N PHE A 110 -12.79 8.27 -10.10
CA PHE A 110 -11.83 8.56 -11.15
C PHE A 110 -12.09 9.94 -11.72
N THR A 111 -11.15 10.84 -11.50
CA THR A 111 -11.25 12.24 -11.92
C THR A 111 -10.40 12.48 -13.15
N VAL A 112 -11.03 12.94 -14.23
CA VAL A 112 -10.41 13.19 -15.54
C VAL A 112 -10.92 14.48 -16.14
N PRO A 113 -10.23 15.10 -17.14
CA PRO A 113 -10.82 16.16 -17.95
C PRO A 113 -12.15 15.69 -18.56
N LYS A 114 -13.09 16.60 -18.65
CA LYS A 114 -14.43 16.28 -19.17
C LYS A 114 -14.36 15.73 -20.59
N GLY A 115 -14.92 14.53 -20.75
CA GLY A 115 -14.97 13.82 -22.04
C GLY A 115 -13.85 12.81 -22.26
N GLU A 116 -12.90 12.70 -21.34
CA GLU A 116 -11.84 11.69 -21.40
C GLU A 116 -12.35 10.27 -21.09
N ASN A 117 -11.55 9.29 -21.48
CA ASN A 117 -11.89 7.87 -21.40
C ASN A 117 -11.68 7.32 -19.97
N ILE A 118 -12.67 6.59 -19.46
CA ILE A 118 -12.66 5.99 -18.12
C ILE A 118 -12.41 4.47 -18.10
N LYS A 119 -12.08 3.87 -19.24
CA LYS A 119 -11.93 2.40 -19.35
C LYS A 119 -10.88 1.83 -18.39
N VAL A 120 -9.82 2.58 -18.10
CA VAL A 120 -8.80 2.14 -17.15
C VAL A 120 -9.39 1.99 -15.75
N ALA A 121 -10.21 2.93 -15.29
CA ALA A 121 -10.90 2.85 -14.01
C ALA A 121 -11.87 1.65 -13.97
N GLU A 122 -12.65 1.45 -15.04
CA GLU A 122 -13.55 0.30 -15.14
C GLU A 122 -12.78 -1.05 -15.12
N GLN A 123 -11.59 -1.11 -15.72
CA GLN A 123 -10.73 -2.29 -15.67
C GLN A 123 -10.23 -2.55 -14.25
N ILE A 124 -9.80 -1.51 -13.52
CA ILE A 124 -9.38 -1.62 -12.12
C ILE A 124 -10.56 -2.12 -11.27
N ILE A 125 -11.74 -1.51 -11.39
CA ILE A 125 -12.94 -1.93 -10.65
C ILE A 125 -13.35 -3.37 -11.02
N ALA A 126 -13.25 -3.76 -12.29
CA ALA A 126 -13.58 -5.12 -12.72
C ALA A 126 -12.66 -6.18 -12.09
N SER A 127 -11.41 -5.82 -11.78
CA SER A 127 -10.44 -6.69 -11.11
C SER A 127 -10.65 -6.78 -9.59
N LEU A 128 -11.45 -5.89 -9.02
CA LEU A 128 -11.68 -5.79 -7.58
C LEU A 128 -12.15 -7.13 -6.98
N ASN A 129 -11.53 -7.49 -5.87
CA ASN A 129 -11.95 -8.61 -5.03
C ASN A 129 -12.06 -8.14 -3.57
N VAL A 130 -13.27 -8.13 -3.04
CA VAL A 130 -13.58 -7.73 -1.66
C VAL A 130 -13.65 -8.98 -0.80
N ARG A 131 -12.90 -9.01 0.29
CA ARG A 131 -12.88 -10.14 1.22
C ARG A 131 -14.08 -10.07 2.16
N GLY A 132 -14.96 -11.06 2.09
CA GLY A 132 -16.05 -11.24 3.04
C GLY A 132 -15.58 -11.85 4.36
N ALA A 133 -16.43 -11.79 5.39
CA ALA A 133 -16.12 -12.26 6.73
C ALA A 133 -15.74 -13.77 6.80
N LYS A 134 -16.24 -14.58 5.88
CA LYS A 134 -15.98 -16.04 5.79
C LYS A 134 -14.85 -16.41 4.85
N ASP A 135 -14.29 -15.45 4.10
CA ASP A 135 -13.22 -15.72 3.15
C ASP A 135 -11.92 -16.02 3.90
N LYS A 136 -11.12 -16.94 3.33
CA LYS A 136 -9.81 -17.25 3.89
C LYS A 136 -8.90 -16.02 3.80
N PRO A 137 -8.06 -15.78 4.83
CA PRO A 137 -7.03 -14.77 4.74
C PRO A 137 -6.11 -15.01 3.55
N TRP A 138 -5.69 -13.94 2.90
CA TRP A 138 -4.73 -14.05 1.80
C TRP A 138 -3.34 -14.41 2.32
N LYS A 139 -2.59 -15.14 1.48
CA LYS A 139 -1.17 -15.44 1.68
C LYS A 139 -0.48 -15.14 0.37
N GLU A 140 0.08 -13.96 0.28
CA GLU A 140 0.65 -13.46 -0.97
C GLU A 140 1.84 -12.56 -0.73
N ILE A 141 2.69 -12.45 -1.74
CA ILE A 141 3.76 -11.47 -1.83
C ILE A 141 3.38 -10.49 -2.94
N ILE A 142 3.27 -9.23 -2.58
CA ILE A 142 2.91 -8.14 -3.50
C ILE A 142 4.04 -7.10 -3.56
N PRO A 143 4.06 -6.21 -4.56
CA PRO A 143 4.92 -5.04 -4.53
C PRO A 143 4.78 -4.30 -3.21
N VAL A 144 5.88 -3.75 -2.72
CA VAL A 144 5.85 -2.95 -1.48
C VAL A 144 4.89 -1.78 -1.65
N ARG A 145 3.97 -1.60 -0.70
CA ARG A 145 3.00 -0.49 -0.70
C ARG A 145 3.65 0.79 -0.14
N VAL A 146 3.06 1.91 -0.44
CA VAL A 146 3.52 3.22 0.07
C VAL A 146 3.54 3.24 1.60
N LEU A 147 2.59 2.60 2.26
CA LEU A 147 2.54 2.49 3.72
C LEU A 147 3.83 1.84 4.28
N GLU A 148 4.26 0.71 3.72
CA GLU A 148 5.49 0.04 4.14
C GLU A 148 6.74 0.84 3.73
N ILE A 149 6.73 1.51 2.58
CA ILE A 149 7.84 2.39 2.16
C ILE A 149 8.04 3.50 3.20
N ASN A 150 6.96 4.15 3.65
CA ASN A 150 7.04 5.19 4.68
C ASN A 150 7.59 4.64 6.00
N ALA A 151 7.11 3.49 6.45
CA ALA A 151 7.60 2.83 7.66
C ALA A 151 9.09 2.43 7.55
N ILE A 152 9.51 1.92 6.38
CA ILE A 152 10.93 1.60 6.11
C ILE A 152 11.79 2.87 6.17
N ASN A 153 11.33 3.96 5.54
CA ASN A 153 12.08 5.23 5.51
C ASN A 153 12.21 5.84 6.91
N GLU A 154 11.14 5.88 7.70
CA GLU A 154 11.17 6.37 9.08
C GLU A 154 12.15 5.54 9.95
N ALA A 155 12.10 4.23 9.83
CA ALA A 155 13.00 3.33 10.56
C ALA A 155 14.46 3.51 10.13
N TYR A 156 14.70 3.66 8.84
CA TYR A 156 16.01 3.94 8.26
C TYR A 156 16.58 5.27 8.79
N ASP A 157 15.81 6.35 8.70
CA ASP A 157 16.22 7.69 9.15
C ASP A 157 16.56 7.70 10.64
N TRP A 158 15.76 6.99 11.45
CA TRP A 158 16.05 6.82 12.87
C TRP A 158 17.39 6.09 13.11
N ALA A 159 17.64 4.99 12.39
CA ALA A 159 18.86 4.20 12.52
C ALA A 159 20.10 5.01 12.08
N VAL A 160 20.03 5.67 10.93
CA VAL A 160 21.10 6.53 10.40
C VAL A 160 21.42 7.67 11.36
N SER A 161 20.40 8.37 11.87
CA SER A 161 20.59 9.44 12.87
C SER A 161 21.24 8.91 14.14
N THR A 162 20.88 7.70 14.56
CA THR A 162 21.43 7.06 15.75
C THR A 162 22.91 6.68 15.55
N ILE A 163 23.25 6.09 14.41
CA ILE A 163 24.64 5.76 14.04
C ILE A 163 25.49 7.04 13.99
N LYS A 164 25.02 8.08 13.34
CA LYS A 164 25.71 9.37 13.24
C LYS A 164 25.99 9.97 14.62
N LYS A 165 25.00 9.96 15.52
CA LYS A 165 25.16 10.46 16.90
C LYS A 165 26.13 9.64 17.74
N GLN A 166 26.21 8.34 17.52
CA GLN A 166 27.05 7.45 18.34
C GLN A 166 28.49 7.33 17.82
N LEU A 167 28.67 7.26 16.52
CA LEU A 167 29.93 6.97 15.87
C LEU A 167 30.57 8.18 15.18
N THR A 168 29.85 9.30 15.09
CA THR A 168 30.27 10.50 14.34
C THR A 168 30.62 10.14 12.88
N LYS A 169 29.89 9.17 12.29
CA LYS A 169 30.10 8.64 10.95
C LYS A 169 28.81 8.79 10.15
N ASP A 170 28.94 9.21 8.89
CA ASP A 170 27.84 9.19 7.96
C ASP A 170 27.56 7.75 7.49
N PHE A 171 26.30 7.45 7.24
CA PHE A 171 25.82 6.17 6.77
C PHE A 171 25.40 6.31 5.31
N THR A 172 25.95 5.50 4.43
CA THR A 172 25.77 5.58 2.96
C THR A 172 25.04 4.39 2.36
N SER A 173 24.57 3.48 3.20
CA SER A 173 23.96 2.19 2.81
C SER A 173 24.90 1.31 1.98
N SER A 174 26.21 1.39 2.23
CA SER A 174 27.21 0.54 1.60
C SER A 174 27.60 -0.64 2.49
N GLU A 175 28.27 -1.65 1.94
CA GLU A 175 28.82 -2.78 2.69
C GLU A 175 29.66 -2.34 3.89
N ALA A 176 30.44 -1.23 3.75
CA ALA A 176 31.24 -0.68 4.82
C ALA A 176 30.43 -0.21 6.04
N ASP A 177 29.12 0.00 5.89
CA ASP A 177 28.26 0.43 6.98
C ASP A 177 27.74 -0.72 7.85
N ILE A 178 27.94 -1.97 7.42
CA ILE A 178 27.68 -3.17 8.25
C ILE A 178 28.49 -3.09 9.54
N GLU A 179 29.76 -2.65 9.46
CA GLU A 179 30.61 -2.44 10.63
C GLU A 179 30.03 -1.38 11.57
N SER A 180 29.40 -0.35 11.05
CA SER A 180 28.77 0.71 11.86
C SER A 180 27.58 0.17 12.64
N ILE A 181 26.75 -0.65 12.02
CA ILE A 181 25.64 -1.36 12.71
C ILE A 181 26.20 -2.29 13.78
N GLN A 182 27.23 -3.07 13.47
CA GLN A 182 27.87 -3.99 14.45
C GLN A 182 28.42 -3.23 15.65
N LYS A 183 29.11 -2.10 15.45
CA LYS A 183 29.63 -1.26 16.55
C LYS A 183 28.52 -0.73 17.46
N VAL A 184 27.36 -0.39 16.89
CA VAL A 184 26.21 0.04 17.70
C VAL A 184 25.65 -1.13 18.52
N ILE A 185 25.59 -2.34 17.95
CA ILE A 185 25.18 -3.55 18.67
C ILE A 185 26.16 -3.80 19.84
N ASP A 186 27.46 -3.80 19.57
CA ASP A 186 28.51 -4.11 20.56
C ASP A 186 28.65 -3.02 21.65
N SER A 187 28.15 -1.82 21.41
CA SER A 187 28.20 -0.71 22.38
C SER A 187 27.39 -0.96 23.65
N GLY A 188 26.45 -1.92 23.62
CA GLY A 188 25.54 -2.23 24.73
C GLY A 188 24.56 -1.11 25.11
N ARG A 189 24.42 -0.07 24.26
CA ARG A 189 23.51 1.06 24.53
C ARG A 189 22.04 0.67 24.43
N PHE A 190 21.74 -0.32 23.60
CA PHE A 190 20.39 -0.87 23.44
C PHE A 190 20.35 -2.26 24.07
N ASN A 191 19.38 -2.50 24.94
CA ASN A 191 19.16 -3.83 25.48
C ASN A 191 18.27 -4.68 24.56
N ALA A 192 18.27 -5.99 24.74
CA ALA A 192 17.53 -6.93 23.90
C ALA A 192 16.00 -6.68 23.87
N ASN A 193 15.46 -6.00 24.91
CA ASN A 193 14.02 -5.71 24.99
C ASN A 193 13.59 -4.48 24.15
N GLN A 194 14.54 -3.68 23.66
CA GLN A 194 14.27 -2.52 22.80
C GLN A 194 14.06 -2.97 21.35
N ARG A 195 13.06 -3.81 21.13
CA ARG A 195 12.76 -4.48 19.86
C ARG A 195 12.73 -3.49 18.69
N SER A 196 12.01 -2.37 18.83
CA SER A 196 11.87 -1.37 17.76
C SER A 196 13.22 -0.79 17.30
N ALA A 197 14.17 -0.59 18.22
CA ALA A 197 15.52 -0.14 17.87
C ALA A 197 16.23 -1.17 16.97
N TRP A 198 16.12 -2.44 17.31
CA TRP A 198 16.74 -3.52 16.53
C TRP A 198 16.07 -3.75 15.18
N GLU A 199 14.74 -3.58 15.11
CA GLU A 199 14.01 -3.60 13.85
C GLU A 199 14.44 -2.44 12.94
N ASN A 200 14.61 -1.23 13.48
CA ASN A 200 15.09 -0.08 12.72
C ASN A 200 16.51 -0.29 12.15
N PHE A 201 17.44 -0.84 12.95
CA PHE A 201 18.74 -1.25 12.40
C PHE A 201 18.62 -2.35 11.35
N GLY A 202 17.64 -3.22 11.49
CA GLY A 202 17.30 -4.22 10.47
C GLY A 202 16.93 -3.58 9.14
N PHE A 203 16.10 -2.54 9.15
CA PHE A 203 15.74 -1.80 7.92
C PHE A 203 16.94 -1.07 7.32
N ALA A 204 17.82 -0.48 8.13
CA ALA A 204 19.08 0.10 7.64
C ALA A 204 19.97 -0.96 6.98
N PHE A 205 20.05 -2.17 7.55
CA PHE A 205 20.74 -3.30 6.93
C PHE A 205 20.06 -3.76 5.62
N GLY A 206 18.73 -3.75 5.59
CA GLY A 206 17.96 -4.03 4.38
C GLY A 206 18.26 -3.05 3.25
N ALA A 207 18.43 -1.76 3.56
CA ALA A 207 18.83 -0.75 2.60
C ALA A 207 20.23 -1.02 2.01
N ILE A 208 21.19 -1.51 2.82
CA ILE A 208 22.49 -1.96 2.31
C ILE A 208 22.31 -3.11 1.31
N LEU A 209 21.48 -4.11 1.64
CA LEU A 209 21.25 -5.25 0.73
C LEU A 209 20.64 -4.82 -0.60
N VAL A 210 19.70 -3.88 -0.60
CA VAL A 210 19.11 -3.33 -1.84
C VAL A 210 20.15 -2.57 -2.66
N ASN A 211 21.04 -1.82 -2.00
CA ASN A 211 22.04 -1.01 -2.69
C ASN A 211 23.19 -1.85 -3.27
N GLU A 212 23.60 -2.92 -2.57
CA GLU A 212 24.77 -3.72 -2.94
C GLU A 212 24.43 -4.98 -3.75
N MET A 213 23.17 -5.38 -3.82
CA MET A 213 22.75 -6.63 -4.47
C MET A 213 21.73 -6.34 -5.57
N ASP A 214 22.17 -6.32 -6.81
CA ASP A 214 21.27 -6.20 -7.97
C ASP A 214 20.15 -7.24 -7.93
N GLY A 215 18.90 -6.76 -8.07
CA GLY A 215 17.70 -7.59 -8.04
C GLY A 215 17.16 -7.89 -6.64
N MET A 216 17.70 -7.27 -5.60
CA MET A 216 17.11 -7.30 -4.26
C MET A 216 16.09 -6.17 -4.13
N ASP A 217 14.80 -6.51 -4.04
CA ASP A 217 13.70 -5.54 -4.00
C ASP A 217 12.86 -5.68 -2.75
N TRP A 218 12.34 -4.56 -2.27
CA TRP A 218 11.35 -4.56 -1.21
C TRP A 218 9.99 -5.07 -1.73
N VAL A 219 9.36 -5.90 -0.90
CA VAL A 219 8.02 -6.46 -1.13
C VAL A 219 7.21 -6.41 0.16
N THR A 220 5.89 -6.44 0.04
CA THR A 220 4.99 -6.68 1.18
C THR A 220 4.60 -8.16 1.21
N VAL A 221 4.85 -8.80 2.33
CA VAL A 221 4.39 -10.16 2.63
C VAL A 221 3.09 -10.09 3.39
N ILE A 222 2.06 -10.75 2.87
CA ILE A 222 0.77 -10.93 3.52
C ILE A 222 0.68 -12.40 3.92
N ASP A 223 0.66 -12.69 5.21
CA ASP A 223 0.53 -14.04 5.77
C ASP A 223 -0.65 -14.12 6.73
N GLY A 224 -1.82 -14.17 6.16
CA GLY A 224 -3.05 -14.26 6.92
C GLY A 224 -3.42 -12.94 7.63
N LYS A 225 -3.05 -12.80 8.89
CA LYS A 225 -3.32 -11.59 9.69
C LYS A 225 -2.12 -10.66 9.82
N GLU A 226 -0.94 -11.16 9.47
CA GLU A 226 0.30 -10.40 9.56
C GLU A 226 0.66 -9.85 8.18
N GLU A 227 1.05 -8.60 8.16
CA GLU A 227 1.53 -7.88 6.98
C GLU A 227 2.83 -7.20 7.35
N TYR A 228 3.86 -7.39 6.56
CA TYR A 228 5.17 -6.81 6.87
C TYR A 228 6.06 -6.70 5.62
N PRO A 229 6.96 -5.71 5.59
CA PRO A 229 7.94 -5.59 4.53
C PRO A 229 9.02 -6.67 4.64
N ALA A 230 9.46 -7.15 3.49
CA ALA A 230 10.57 -8.07 3.35
C ALA A 230 11.37 -7.73 2.08
N LEU A 231 12.53 -8.35 1.93
CA LEU A 231 13.30 -8.30 0.69
C LEU A 231 13.15 -9.60 -0.07
N ARG A 232 13.01 -9.51 -1.38
CA ARG A 232 12.94 -10.63 -2.30
C ARG A 232 14.01 -10.49 -3.37
N PHE A 233 14.75 -11.58 -3.64
CA PHE A 233 15.79 -11.58 -4.67
C PHE A 233 15.22 -12.02 -6.03
N ALA A 234 15.33 -11.16 -7.03
CA ALA A 234 15.03 -11.43 -8.45
C ALA A 234 13.72 -12.21 -8.68
N GLN A 235 12.70 -11.95 -7.88
CA GLN A 235 11.39 -12.63 -7.89
C GLN A 235 11.46 -14.16 -7.63
N THR A 236 12.55 -14.64 -7.06
CA THR A 236 12.72 -16.03 -6.61
C THR A 236 12.02 -16.26 -5.26
N ASP A 237 12.17 -17.47 -4.70
CA ASP A 237 11.70 -17.78 -3.34
C ASP A 237 12.70 -17.37 -2.24
N VAL A 238 13.80 -16.72 -2.62
CA VAL A 238 14.81 -16.24 -1.67
C VAL A 238 14.28 -14.94 -1.02
N MET A 239 14.04 -15.02 0.29
CA MET A 239 13.47 -13.93 1.08
C MET A 239 14.40 -13.59 2.24
N VAL A 240 14.53 -12.30 2.53
CA VAL A 240 15.18 -11.77 3.73
C VAL A 240 14.19 -10.92 4.51
N TYR A 241 14.18 -11.07 5.82
CA TYR A 241 13.32 -10.33 6.75
C TYR A 241 14.18 -9.40 7.61
N PRO A 242 14.55 -8.22 7.11
CA PRO A 242 15.56 -7.37 7.73
C PRO A 242 15.20 -6.96 9.16
N SER A 243 13.95 -6.57 9.41
CA SER A 243 13.48 -6.18 10.74
C SER A 243 13.64 -7.30 11.79
N ARG A 244 13.48 -8.56 11.39
CA ARG A 244 13.61 -9.72 12.28
C ARG A 244 15.05 -10.21 12.43
N LEU A 245 15.89 -9.97 11.45
CA LEU A 245 17.23 -10.54 11.36
C LEU A 245 18.11 -10.04 12.49
N ILE A 246 18.23 -8.74 12.67
CA ILE A 246 19.08 -8.13 13.73
C ILE A 246 18.48 -8.41 15.11
N TRP A 247 17.17 -8.22 15.27
CA TRP A 247 16.52 -8.49 16.55
C TRP A 247 16.69 -9.94 17.01
N ASN A 248 16.53 -10.92 16.12
CA ASN A 248 16.74 -12.34 16.46
C ASN A 248 18.19 -12.62 16.87
N LYS A 249 19.17 -11.96 16.24
CA LYS A 249 20.58 -12.11 16.58
C LYS A 249 20.90 -11.53 17.96
N VAL A 250 20.28 -10.43 18.36
CA VAL A 250 20.53 -9.78 19.66
C VAL A 250 19.79 -10.47 20.80
N LYS A 251 18.64 -11.10 20.52
CA LYS A 251 17.83 -11.78 21.52
C LYS A 251 18.42 -13.13 21.96
N ASN A 252 19.20 -13.79 21.10
CA ASN A 252 19.83 -15.08 21.34
C ASN A 252 21.28 -14.91 21.83
#